data_d7217312bd2dc776d186739b2c6177de
#
_entry.id   d7217312bd2dc776d186739b2c6177de
#
_cell.length_a   1.000
_cell.length_b   1.000
_cell.length_c   1.000
_cell.angle_alpha   90.00
_cell.angle_beta   90.00
_cell.angle_gamma   90.00
#
_symmetry.space_group_name_H-M   'P 1'
#
loop_
_entity.id
_entity.type
_entity.pdbx_description
1 polymer ?
#
loop_
_entity_poly.entity_id
_entity_poly.type
_entity_poly.pdbx_seq_one_letter_code
_entity_poly.pdbx_strand_id
1 'polypeptide(L)'
;MTSLRTVLAQNMKVQRQNLGISQAQLAERVKTSANYIAQIETEMRFPKPEMLERIAVALEIEPTALFTAEIRFLAEAETLAQVQKQIIDDITKVVSQRIKQIEKEPPLLG
;
A
#
# COMPACT_ATOMS: atom_id res chain seq x y z
N MET A 1 -7.77 -21.54 11.15
CA MET A 1 -7.84 -20.27 11.87
C MET A 1 -6.50 -19.54 11.78
N THR A 2 -6.47 -18.30 11.38
CA THR A 2 -5.24 -17.53 11.22
C THR A 2 -4.79 -17.00 12.58
N SER A 3 -3.50 -17.16 12.91
CA SER A 3 -2.96 -16.68 14.19
C SER A 3 -2.73 -15.17 14.15
N LEU A 4 -2.66 -14.54 15.34
CA LEU A 4 -2.31 -13.13 15.46
C LEU A 4 -0.91 -12.83 14.90
N ARG A 5 0.02 -13.77 15.04
CA ARG A 5 1.36 -13.61 14.48
C ARG A 5 1.34 -13.52 12.96
N THR A 6 0.53 -14.35 12.32
CA THR A 6 0.39 -14.36 10.87
C THR A 6 -0.25 -13.06 10.39
N VAL A 7 -1.33 -12.62 11.04
CA VAL A 7 -2.02 -11.36 10.68
C VAL A 7 -1.08 -10.17 10.82
N LEU A 8 -0.39 -10.06 11.94
CA LEU A 8 0.56 -8.97 12.18
C LEU A 8 1.68 -8.98 11.14
N ALA A 9 2.30 -10.13 10.90
CA ALA A 9 3.40 -10.26 9.96
C ALA A 9 3.00 -9.80 8.56
N GLN A 10 1.86 -10.27 8.07
CA GLN A 10 1.36 -9.92 6.75
C GLN A 10 0.99 -8.44 6.65
N ASN A 11 0.29 -7.91 7.66
CA ASN A 11 -0.14 -6.52 7.64
C ASN A 11 1.05 -5.55 7.72
N MET A 12 2.05 -5.85 8.55
CA MET A 12 3.28 -5.05 8.60
C MET A 12 3.98 -5.02 7.24
N LYS A 13 4.12 -6.17 6.64
CA LYS A 13 4.79 -6.29 5.35
C LYS A 13 4.07 -5.51 4.25
N VAL A 14 2.75 -5.66 4.18
CA VAL A 14 1.92 -4.95 3.18
C VAL A 14 2.00 -3.44 3.40
N GLN A 15 1.84 -2.97 4.63
CA GLN A 15 1.89 -1.54 4.92
C GLN A 15 3.27 -0.95 4.66
N ARG A 16 4.32 -1.68 5.02
CA ARG A 16 5.68 -1.28 4.74
C ARG A 16 5.92 -1.13 3.23
N GLN A 17 5.47 -2.11 2.46
CA GLN A 17 5.58 -2.09 1.00
C GLN A 17 4.75 -0.96 0.38
N ASN A 18 3.56 -0.69 0.92
CA ASN A 18 2.73 0.42 0.46
C ASN A 18 3.43 1.77 0.64
N LEU A 19 4.22 1.93 1.70
CA LEU A 19 5.01 3.13 1.92
C LEU A 19 6.33 3.13 1.12
N GLY A 20 6.66 2.03 0.46
CA GLY A 20 7.89 1.90 -0.31
C GLY A 20 9.15 1.89 0.55
N ILE A 21 9.07 1.42 1.78
CA ILE A 21 10.21 1.38 2.69
C ILE A 21 10.70 -0.05 2.95
N SER A 22 12.00 -0.17 3.21
CA SER A 22 12.63 -1.45 3.55
C SER A 22 12.43 -1.79 5.02
N GLN A 23 12.74 -3.04 5.40
CA GLN A 23 12.77 -3.44 6.80
C GLN A 23 13.74 -2.58 7.61
N ALA A 24 14.90 -2.25 7.04
CA ALA A 24 15.88 -1.38 7.70
C ALA A 24 15.35 0.04 7.91
N GLN A 25 14.63 0.59 6.93
CA GLN A 25 14.03 1.91 7.03
C GLN A 25 12.92 1.94 8.08
N LEU A 26 12.08 0.92 8.14
CA LEU A 26 11.06 0.80 9.19
C LEU A 26 11.73 0.70 10.57
N ALA A 27 12.76 -0.15 10.69
CA ALA A 27 13.51 -0.31 11.93
C ALA A 27 14.08 1.02 12.43
N GLU A 28 14.62 1.83 11.53
CA GLU A 28 15.14 3.16 11.85
C GLU A 28 14.05 4.07 12.39
N ARG A 29 12.88 4.10 11.76
CA ARG A 29 11.73 4.90 12.22
C ARG A 29 11.26 4.49 13.61
N VAL A 30 11.26 3.19 13.89
CA VAL A 30 10.81 2.62 15.17
C VAL A 30 11.92 2.62 16.23
N LYS A 31 13.16 2.87 15.82
CA LYS A 31 14.37 2.83 16.67
C LYS A 31 14.66 1.41 17.19
N THR A 32 14.68 0.48 16.27
CA THR A 32 15.03 -0.91 16.52
C THR A 32 15.93 -1.44 15.41
N SER A 33 16.24 -2.74 15.40
CA SER A 33 17.08 -3.35 14.37
C SER A 33 16.25 -3.90 13.21
N ALA A 34 16.85 -3.94 12.01
CA ALA A 34 16.23 -4.58 10.86
C ALA A 34 15.93 -6.06 11.13
N ASN A 35 16.79 -6.74 11.87
CA ASN A 35 16.59 -8.13 12.25
C ASN A 35 15.34 -8.31 13.11
N TYR A 36 15.08 -7.36 14.03
CA TYR A 36 13.87 -7.38 14.85
C TYR A 36 12.61 -7.29 13.96
N ILE A 37 12.60 -6.36 13.02
CA ILE A 37 11.48 -6.22 12.07
C ILE A 37 11.32 -7.50 11.23
N ALA A 38 12.42 -8.05 10.73
CA ALA A 38 12.40 -9.30 9.97
C ALA A 38 11.83 -10.47 10.78
N GLN A 39 12.16 -10.55 12.06
CA GLN A 39 11.63 -11.60 12.95
C GLN A 39 10.12 -11.47 13.15
N ILE A 40 9.59 -10.26 13.21
CA ILE A 40 8.14 -10.06 13.30
C ILE A 40 7.47 -10.46 11.98
N GLU A 41 8.03 -10.05 10.86
CA GLU A 41 7.47 -10.35 9.52
C GLU A 41 7.57 -11.83 9.15
N THR A 42 8.41 -12.59 9.81
CA THR A 42 8.52 -14.06 9.64
C THR A 42 7.85 -14.85 10.75
N GLU A 43 7.05 -14.20 11.59
CA GLU A 43 6.27 -14.81 12.68
C GLU A 43 7.12 -15.39 13.82
N MET A 44 8.41 -15.06 13.85
CA MET A 44 9.33 -15.56 14.89
C MET A 44 9.25 -14.76 16.18
N ARG A 45 8.68 -13.57 16.12
CA ARG A 45 8.59 -12.67 17.28
C ARG A 45 7.27 -11.91 17.26
N PHE A 46 6.71 -11.70 18.46
CA PHE A 46 5.54 -10.88 18.66
C PHE A 46 5.90 -9.69 19.57
N PRO A 47 5.73 -8.44 19.11
CA PRO A 47 6.15 -7.28 19.89
C PRO A 47 5.22 -7.01 21.06
N LYS A 48 5.75 -6.28 22.05
CA LYS A 48 4.95 -5.78 23.15
C LYS A 48 4.02 -4.66 22.68
N PRO A 49 2.93 -4.36 23.42
CA PRO A 49 1.96 -3.35 22.99
C PRO A 49 2.58 -1.99 22.67
N GLU A 50 3.56 -1.52 23.45
CA GLU A 50 4.23 -0.24 23.22
C GLU A 50 4.97 -0.23 21.88
N MET A 51 5.58 -1.36 21.52
CA MET A 51 6.26 -1.49 20.24
C MET A 51 5.26 -1.55 19.09
N LEU A 52 4.13 -2.23 19.28
CA LEU A 52 3.05 -2.26 18.27
C LEU A 52 2.53 -0.86 17.96
N GLU A 53 2.35 -0.03 18.98
CA GLU A 53 1.93 1.35 18.81
C GLU A 53 2.97 2.16 18.01
N ARG A 54 4.25 1.98 18.34
CA ARG A 54 5.35 2.66 17.62
C ARG A 54 5.43 2.22 16.17
N ILE A 55 5.24 0.94 15.90
CA ILE A 55 5.21 0.39 14.53
C ILE A 55 4.03 0.99 13.76
N ALA A 56 2.87 1.06 14.37
CA ALA A 56 1.68 1.64 13.73
C ALA A 56 1.90 3.11 13.36
N VAL A 57 2.47 3.90 14.27
CA VAL A 57 2.82 5.31 13.98
C VAL A 57 3.80 5.39 12.81
N ALA A 58 4.84 4.56 12.81
CA ALA A 58 5.85 4.55 11.76
C ALA A 58 5.26 4.13 10.39
N LEU A 59 4.24 3.28 10.40
CA LEU A 59 3.53 2.84 9.20
C LEU A 59 2.37 3.75 8.82
N GLU A 60 2.10 4.80 9.61
CA GLU A 60 1.03 5.78 9.37
C GLU A 60 -0.35 5.15 9.37
N ILE A 61 -0.58 4.17 10.26
CA ILE A 61 -1.86 3.48 10.42
C ILE A 61 -2.29 3.47 11.88
N GLU A 62 -3.57 3.23 12.11
CA GLU A 62 -4.08 2.96 13.46
C GLU A 62 -3.55 1.61 13.96
N PRO A 63 -3.24 1.48 15.27
CA PRO A 63 -2.74 0.21 15.80
C PRO A 63 -3.65 -1.00 15.53
N THR A 64 -4.95 -0.79 15.54
CA THR A 64 -5.92 -1.86 15.25
C THR A 64 -5.83 -2.36 13.82
N ALA A 65 -5.38 -1.53 12.89
CA ALA A 65 -5.21 -1.91 11.48
C ALA A 65 -4.15 -2.99 11.30
N LEU A 66 -3.22 -3.13 12.26
CA LEU A 66 -2.23 -4.21 12.24
C LEU A 66 -2.86 -5.60 12.37
N PHE A 67 -4.08 -5.68 12.87
CA PHE A 67 -4.76 -6.95 13.19
C PHE A 67 -6.06 -7.17 12.42
N THR A 68 -6.37 -6.35 11.45
CA THR A 68 -7.60 -6.49 10.66
C THR A 68 -7.31 -7.10 9.30
N ALA A 69 -7.57 -8.42 9.19
CA ALA A 69 -7.40 -9.16 7.94
C ALA A 69 -8.41 -8.74 6.87
N GLU A 70 -9.64 -8.40 7.29
CA GLU A 70 -10.72 -8.00 6.39
C GLU A 70 -10.43 -6.67 5.70
N ILE A 71 -9.90 -5.70 6.44
CA ILE A 71 -9.55 -4.38 5.90
C ILE A 71 -8.47 -4.53 4.83
N ARG A 72 -7.50 -5.43 5.04
CA ARG A 72 -6.46 -5.70 4.04
C ARG A 72 -7.07 -6.17 2.72
N PHE A 73 -8.01 -7.10 2.77
CA PHE A 73 -8.68 -7.60 1.58
C PHE A 73 -9.46 -6.49 0.86
N LEU A 74 -10.22 -5.68 1.60
CA LEU A 74 -10.97 -4.55 1.05
C LEU A 74 -10.04 -3.50 0.46
N ALA A 75 -8.92 -3.20 1.13
CA ALA A 75 -7.93 -2.24 0.63
C ALA A 75 -7.30 -2.72 -0.68
N GLU A 76 -6.99 -4.01 -0.80
CA GLU A 76 -6.47 -4.57 -2.04
C GLU A 76 -7.50 -4.48 -3.17
N ALA A 77 -8.77 -4.77 -2.88
CA ALA A 77 -9.86 -4.67 -3.85
C ALA A 77 -10.09 -3.21 -4.28
N GLU A 78 -10.08 -2.27 -3.35
CA GLU A 78 -10.20 -0.84 -3.64
C GLU A 78 -9.03 -0.33 -4.47
N THR A 79 -7.80 -0.74 -4.14
CA THR A 79 -6.61 -0.36 -4.89
C THR A 79 -6.68 -0.86 -6.32
N LEU A 80 -7.10 -2.11 -6.52
CA LEU A 80 -7.26 -2.67 -7.87
C LEU A 80 -8.33 -1.90 -8.65
N ALA A 81 -9.47 -1.62 -8.04
CA ALA A 81 -10.55 -0.85 -8.65
C ALA A 81 -10.08 0.57 -9.01
N GLN A 82 -9.32 1.22 -8.14
CA GLN A 82 -8.75 2.55 -8.39
C GLN A 82 -7.76 2.53 -9.56
N VAL A 83 -6.89 1.53 -9.63
CA VAL A 83 -5.94 1.38 -10.73
C VAL A 83 -6.68 1.17 -12.05
N GLN A 84 -7.69 0.32 -12.06
CA GLN A 84 -8.51 0.10 -13.26
C GLN A 84 -9.22 1.37 -13.71
N LYS A 85 -9.80 2.11 -12.77
CA LYS A 85 -10.44 3.39 -13.05
C LYS A 85 -9.45 4.41 -13.62
N GLN A 86 -8.25 4.50 -13.06
CA GLN A 86 -7.22 5.41 -13.52
C GLN A 86 -6.79 5.09 -14.95
N ILE A 87 -6.63 3.82 -15.28
CA ILE A 87 -6.29 3.39 -16.64
C ILE A 87 -7.38 3.82 -17.62
N ILE A 88 -8.64 3.60 -17.28
CA ILE A 88 -9.78 3.98 -18.11
C ILE A 88 -9.82 5.50 -18.29
N ASP A 89 -9.64 6.27 -17.21
CA ASP A 89 -9.63 7.74 -17.28
C ASP A 89 -8.49 8.25 -18.17
N ASP A 90 -7.31 7.67 -18.07
CA ASP A 90 -6.14 8.05 -18.88
C ASP A 90 -6.38 7.75 -20.36
N ILE A 91 -6.95 6.60 -20.69
CA ILE A 91 -7.31 6.25 -22.07
C ILE A 91 -8.36 7.22 -22.61
N THR A 92 -9.38 7.51 -21.83
CA THR A 92 -10.44 8.44 -22.20
C THR A 92 -9.88 9.84 -22.48
N LYS A 93 -8.95 10.31 -21.65
CA LYS A 93 -8.27 11.59 -21.84
C LYS A 93 -7.51 11.63 -23.16
N VAL A 94 -6.72 10.60 -23.44
CA VAL A 94 -5.92 10.53 -24.67
C VAL A 94 -6.82 10.54 -25.91
N VAL A 95 -7.90 9.76 -25.89
CA VAL A 95 -8.87 9.72 -26.98
C VAL A 95 -9.54 11.08 -27.18
N SER A 96 -9.98 11.72 -26.09
CA SER A 96 -10.63 13.05 -26.16
C SER A 96 -9.69 14.12 -26.72
N GLN A 97 -8.43 14.12 -26.29
CA GLN A 97 -7.42 15.05 -26.79
C GLN A 97 -7.14 14.83 -28.28
N ARG A 98 -7.10 13.57 -28.70
CA ARG A 98 -6.88 13.22 -30.10
C ARG A 98 -8.02 13.69 -31.00
N ILE A 99 -9.26 13.51 -30.53
CA ILE A 99 -10.44 13.97 -31.23
C ILE A 99 -10.43 15.49 -31.38
N LYS A 100 -10.14 16.22 -30.29
CA LYS A 100 -10.04 17.67 -30.30
C LYS A 100 -8.98 18.17 -31.27
N GLN A 101 -7.83 17.48 -31.33
CA GLN A 101 -6.75 17.84 -32.24
C GLN A 101 -7.19 17.66 -33.69
N ILE A 102 -7.88 16.56 -34.03
CA ILE A 102 -8.42 16.30 -35.36
C ILE A 102 -9.42 17.41 -35.76
N GLU A 103 -10.31 17.80 -34.85
CA GLU A 103 -11.28 18.84 -35.09
C GLU A 103 -10.64 20.22 -35.33
N LYS A 104 -9.48 20.49 -34.73
CA LYS A 104 -8.75 21.74 -34.88
C LYS A 104 -7.89 21.81 -36.11
N GLU A 105 -7.53 20.68 -36.71
CA GLU A 105 -6.74 20.66 -37.93
C GLU A 105 -7.56 21.14 -39.11
N PRO A 106 -7.00 22.01 -39.99
CA PRO A 106 -7.72 22.41 -41.19
C PRO A 106 -7.91 21.17 -42.09
N PRO A 107 -9.02 21.12 -42.84
CA PRO A 107 -9.27 20.01 -43.75
C PRO A 107 -8.12 19.87 -44.76
N LEU A 108 -7.67 18.63 -44.98
CA LEU A 108 -6.57 18.37 -45.91
C LEU A 108 -6.94 18.71 -47.36
N LEU A 109 -8.22 18.80 -47.65
CA LEU A 109 -8.76 19.10 -48.97
C LEU A 109 -9.38 20.52 -49.03
N GLY A 110 -8.95 21.36 -48.15
CA GLY A 110 -9.42 22.75 -48.13
C GLY A 110 -8.63 23.67 -49.01
#